data_0d2b39b4ec258a8837c458e130a8060c
#
_entry.id   0d2b39b4ec258a8837c458e130a8060c
#
_cell.length_a   1.000
_cell.length_b   1.000
_cell.length_c   1.000
_cell.angle_alpha   90.00
_cell.angle_beta   90.00
_cell.angle_gamma   90.00
#
_symmetry.space_group_name_H-M   'P 1'
#
loop_
_entity.id
_entity.type
_entity.pdbx_description
1 polymer ?
#
loop_
_entity_poly.entity_id
_entity_poly.type
_entity_poly.pdbx_seq_one_letter_code
_entity_poly.pdbx_strand_id
1 'polypeptide(L)'
;LSPAIGLFASMATVLLGGIRASSLLFRGLLWDVAQSPIGFFERTPIGNLLNRFSKETDIVDVDIPDKVRSLLMYAFGLLEVGLVVTVTTPLLSWPSCRCCSSMPGFRWLASNLELVGNGLVFAAALCAVLSKAHLSPGLVGFSVSAALQVTQTLQWAVRSWTDLESSIVSVERLKDYAQTPKEAPWRPATCAARPPWPRGGQIEFRDFGLRYRPELPLAVRGVSFKIHAGEKVGIVGRTGAGKSSLAGGLLRLLEAAEGGIWIDGVPIAQVGLHTLRSRITIIPQDPILFPGSLRMNLDMLHEHSDEAIWAALETVQLRAAVASLPGQLHYECADQGDNLSLGQKQLLCLARALLRKTQILILDEATAAVDPGTERQMQVALGSWFAQCTVLLIAHRLRSVLDCARVLVMDEGQVAESGSPAQLLAQRGLFYRLAQESGLV
;
A
#
# COMPACT_ATOMS: atom_id res chain seq x y z
N LEU A 1 31.87 27.85 -27.73
CA LEU A 1 30.64 27.11 -28.04
C LEU A 1 30.74 25.62 -27.60
N SER A 2 31.88 24.96 -27.86
CA SER A 2 32.07 23.51 -27.55
C SER A 2 31.99 23.18 -26.05
N PRO A 3 32.66 23.90 -25.10
CA PRO A 3 32.57 23.56 -23.67
C PRO A 3 31.18 23.84 -23.07
N ALA A 4 30.47 24.86 -23.56
CA ALA A 4 29.11 25.14 -23.10
C ALA A 4 28.12 24.07 -23.52
N ILE A 5 28.25 23.55 -24.76
CA ILE A 5 27.44 22.46 -25.26
C ILE A 5 27.71 21.17 -24.46
N GLY A 6 28.98 20.87 -24.15
CA GLY A 6 29.38 19.72 -23.35
C GLY A 6 28.80 19.78 -21.92
N LEU A 7 28.87 20.94 -21.28
CA LEU A 7 28.29 21.17 -19.95
C LEU A 7 26.76 21.00 -19.98
N PHE A 8 26.08 21.57 -20.96
CA PHE A 8 24.63 21.45 -21.11
C PHE A 8 24.22 19.99 -21.37
N ALA A 9 24.94 19.28 -22.24
CA ALA A 9 24.66 17.87 -22.53
C ALA A 9 24.84 16.98 -21.30
N SER A 10 25.92 17.18 -20.52
CA SER A 10 26.14 16.43 -19.29
C SER A 10 25.06 16.70 -18.25
N MET A 11 24.68 17.97 -18.08
CA MET A 11 23.61 18.37 -17.16
C MET A 11 22.25 17.75 -17.57
N ALA A 12 21.92 17.84 -18.85
CA ALA A 12 20.69 17.24 -19.38
C ALA A 12 20.66 15.71 -19.21
N THR A 13 21.79 15.04 -19.43
CA THR A 13 21.88 13.58 -19.28
C THR A 13 21.65 13.13 -17.81
N VAL A 14 22.25 13.81 -16.84
CA VAL A 14 22.08 13.47 -15.43
C VAL A 14 20.65 13.75 -14.98
N LEU A 15 20.05 14.88 -15.35
CA LEU A 15 18.67 15.22 -14.98
C LEU A 15 17.67 14.27 -15.61
N LEU A 16 17.78 13.99 -16.92
CA LEU A 16 16.88 13.06 -17.60
C LEU A 16 17.04 11.63 -17.09
N GLY A 17 18.28 11.22 -16.80
CA GLY A 17 18.55 9.93 -16.16
C GLY A 17 17.92 9.82 -14.77
N GLY A 18 18.03 10.89 -13.97
CA GLY A 18 17.41 11.00 -12.64
C GLY A 18 15.89 10.86 -12.69
N ILE A 19 15.22 11.65 -13.54
CA ILE A 19 13.76 11.60 -13.71
C ILE A 19 13.30 10.21 -14.15
N ARG A 20 14.02 9.58 -15.08
CA ARG A 20 13.67 8.23 -15.56
C ARG A 20 13.84 7.18 -14.46
N ALA A 21 14.93 7.23 -13.71
CA ALA A 21 15.19 6.32 -12.59
C ALA A 21 14.15 6.46 -11.49
N SER A 22 13.82 7.70 -11.11
CA SER A 22 12.80 7.98 -10.11
C SER A 22 11.41 7.53 -10.56
N SER A 23 11.01 7.80 -11.80
CA SER A 23 9.73 7.32 -12.37
C SER A 23 9.62 5.78 -12.31
N LEU A 24 10.71 5.05 -12.57
CA LEU A 24 10.72 3.59 -12.45
C LEU A 24 10.61 3.13 -11.01
N LEU A 25 11.35 3.77 -10.09
CA LEU A 25 11.27 3.48 -8.65
C LEU A 25 9.89 3.77 -8.09
N PHE A 26 9.31 4.92 -8.44
CA PHE A 26 7.97 5.31 -7.97
C PHE A 26 6.89 4.33 -8.44
N ARG A 27 6.92 3.95 -9.74
CA ARG A 27 5.96 2.95 -10.27
C ARG A 27 6.14 1.60 -9.60
N GLY A 28 7.38 1.16 -9.38
CA GLY A 28 7.68 -0.07 -8.65
C GLY A 28 7.15 -0.01 -7.22
N LEU A 29 7.46 1.06 -6.49
CA LEU A 29 7.00 1.28 -5.13
C LEU A 29 5.48 1.28 -5.02
N LEU A 30 4.79 2.03 -5.91
CA LEU A 30 3.33 2.10 -5.93
C LEU A 30 2.71 0.71 -6.15
N TRP A 31 3.27 -0.06 -7.10
CA TRP A 31 2.81 -1.40 -7.39
C TRP A 31 3.06 -2.37 -6.23
N ASP A 32 4.23 -2.30 -5.62
CA ASP A 32 4.62 -3.16 -4.50
C ASP A 32 3.79 -2.87 -3.24
N VAL A 33 3.57 -1.60 -2.93
CA VAL A 33 2.72 -1.18 -1.81
C VAL A 33 1.25 -1.55 -2.06
N ALA A 34 0.74 -1.41 -3.29
CA ALA A 34 -0.63 -1.80 -3.62
C ALA A 34 -0.87 -3.31 -3.47
N GLN A 35 0.17 -4.14 -3.55
CA GLN A 35 0.12 -5.58 -3.32
C GLN A 35 0.42 -6.00 -1.88
N SER A 36 0.66 -5.06 -0.99
CA SER A 36 0.94 -5.37 0.42
C SER A 36 -0.32 -5.87 1.13
N PRO A 37 -0.18 -6.81 2.09
CA PRO A 37 -1.31 -7.33 2.84
C PRO A 37 -1.93 -6.26 3.72
N ILE A 38 -3.21 -6.43 4.08
CA ILE A 38 -3.97 -5.46 4.88
C ILE A 38 -3.27 -5.15 6.22
N GLY A 39 -2.61 -6.13 6.83
CA GLY A 39 -1.86 -5.95 8.07
C GLY A 39 -0.67 -4.99 7.95
N PHE A 40 -0.17 -4.70 6.74
CA PHE A 40 0.81 -3.64 6.50
C PHE A 40 0.17 -2.26 6.69
N PHE A 41 -1.01 -2.04 6.10
CA PHE A 41 -1.74 -0.77 6.19
C PHE A 41 -2.25 -0.48 7.60
N GLU A 42 -2.64 -1.51 8.36
CA GLU A 42 -3.05 -1.38 9.76
C GLU A 42 -1.89 -0.96 10.69
N ARG A 43 -0.66 -1.37 10.36
CA ARG A 43 0.53 -1.03 11.15
C ARG A 43 1.18 0.29 10.75
N THR A 44 0.96 0.72 9.51
CA THR A 44 1.63 1.89 8.94
C THR A 44 0.69 3.08 8.96
N PRO A 45 0.95 4.11 9.78
CA PRO A 45 0.15 5.34 9.77
C PRO A 45 0.13 5.97 8.37
N ILE A 46 -1.04 6.43 7.93
CA ILE A 46 -1.25 7.06 6.62
C ILE A 46 -0.26 8.22 6.40
N GLY A 47 0.02 9.02 7.44
CA GLY A 47 0.99 10.11 7.34
C GLY A 47 2.41 9.65 6.99
N ASN A 48 2.84 8.49 7.49
CA ASN A 48 4.13 7.92 7.13
C ASN A 48 4.15 7.47 5.67
N LEU A 49 3.07 6.84 5.21
CA LEU A 49 2.93 6.40 3.83
C LEU A 49 2.97 7.61 2.87
N LEU A 50 2.20 8.65 3.14
CA LEU A 50 2.19 9.89 2.35
C LEU A 50 3.55 10.58 2.35
N ASN A 51 4.25 10.61 3.49
CA ASN A 51 5.60 11.17 3.56
C ASN A 51 6.60 10.41 2.67
N ARG A 52 6.47 9.07 2.58
CA ARG A 52 7.28 8.25 1.66
C ARG A 52 7.00 8.57 0.20
N PHE A 53 5.72 8.66 -0.18
CA PHE A 53 5.32 8.94 -1.56
C PHE A 53 5.53 10.40 -1.99
N SER A 54 5.62 11.33 -1.05
CA SER A 54 5.83 12.75 -1.33
C SER A 54 7.28 13.16 -1.09
N LYS A 55 7.67 13.34 0.17
CA LYS A 55 8.95 13.94 0.55
C LYS A 55 10.16 13.09 0.14
N GLU A 56 10.11 11.78 0.37
CA GLU A 56 11.25 10.93 0.03
C GLU A 56 11.39 10.70 -1.48
N THR A 57 10.27 10.71 -2.20
CA THR A 57 10.30 10.68 -3.67
C THR A 57 10.88 12.00 -4.23
N ASP A 58 10.55 13.14 -3.66
CA ASP A 58 11.11 14.45 -4.04
C ASP A 58 12.63 14.48 -3.85
N ILE A 59 13.15 13.90 -2.77
CA ILE A 59 14.59 13.75 -2.55
C ILE A 59 15.24 12.93 -3.67
N VAL A 60 14.58 11.87 -4.13
CA VAL A 60 15.07 11.01 -5.22
C VAL A 60 14.99 11.72 -6.57
N ASP A 61 13.94 12.52 -6.79
CA ASP A 61 13.71 13.23 -8.05
C ASP A 61 14.67 14.41 -8.26
N VAL A 62 14.90 15.17 -7.20
CA VAL A 62 15.56 16.49 -7.28
C VAL A 62 16.93 16.46 -6.60
N ASP A 63 16.99 16.05 -5.34
CA ASP A 63 18.21 16.20 -4.52
C ASP A 63 19.33 15.26 -4.98
N ILE A 64 19.02 13.97 -5.20
CA ILE A 64 20.03 12.97 -5.57
C ILE A 64 20.67 13.29 -6.92
N PRO A 65 19.93 13.58 -8.01
CA PRO A 65 20.54 13.94 -9.29
C PRO A 65 21.41 15.19 -9.20
N ASP A 66 21.00 16.22 -8.44
CA ASP A 66 21.79 17.44 -8.29
C ASP A 66 23.08 17.21 -7.51
N LYS A 67 23.03 16.40 -6.44
CA LYS A 67 24.22 16.02 -5.66
C LYS A 67 25.18 15.14 -6.45
N VAL A 68 24.67 14.19 -7.23
CA VAL A 68 25.46 13.34 -8.13
C VAL A 68 26.16 14.22 -9.17
N ARG A 69 25.43 15.17 -9.78
CA ARG A 69 25.99 16.13 -10.74
C ARG A 69 27.13 16.94 -10.09
N SER A 70 26.89 17.48 -8.91
CA SER A 70 27.87 18.28 -8.18
C SER A 70 29.12 17.47 -7.84
N LEU A 71 28.93 16.23 -7.38
CA LEU A 71 30.03 15.32 -7.08
C LEU A 71 30.87 15.00 -8.31
N LEU A 72 30.24 14.72 -9.46
CA LEU A 72 30.94 14.49 -10.72
C LEU A 72 31.73 15.74 -11.14
N MET A 73 31.12 16.91 -11.04
CA MET A 73 31.79 18.17 -11.40
C MET A 73 33.03 18.43 -10.52
N TYR A 74 32.96 18.19 -9.21
CA TYR A 74 34.12 18.33 -8.32
C TYR A 74 35.16 17.24 -8.57
N ALA A 75 34.77 16.01 -8.86
CA ALA A 75 35.69 14.92 -9.20
C ALA A 75 36.49 15.24 -10.49
N PHE A 76 35.85 15.75 -11.52
CA PHE A 76 36.51 16.17 -12.75
C PHE A 76 37.41 17.40 -12.51
N GLY A 77 36.98 18.37 -11.67
CA GLY A 77 37.83 19.51 -11.28
C GLY A 77 39.11 19.08 -10.54
N LEU A 78 39.00 18.10 -9.63
CA LEU A 78 40.18 17.52 -8.98
C LEU A 78 41.13 16.82 -9.96
N LEU A 79 40.58 16.08 -10.94
CA LEU A 79 41.38 15.45 -11.99
C LEU A 79 42.08 16.49 -12.87
N GLU A 80 41.40 17.57 -13.25
CA GLU A 80 41.95 18.67 -14.03
C GLU A 80 43.14 19.32 -13.30
N VAL A 81 42.93 19.70 -12.03
CA VAL A 81 43.98 20.32 -11.20
C VAL A 81 45.14 19.34 -10.97
N GLY A 82 44.87 18.05 -10.72
CA GLY A 82 45.90 17.03 -10.60
C GLY A 82 46.76 16.91 -11.86
N LEU A 83 46.11 16.92 -13.04
CA LEU A 83 46.82 16.90 -14.33
C LEU A 83 47.70 18.14 -14.53
N VAL A 84 47.15 19.33 -14.23
CA VAL A 84 47.92 20.60 -14.31
C VAL A 84 49.13 20.55 -13.42
N VAL A 85 48.98 20.15 -12.15
CA VAL A 85 50.10 20.08 -11.19
C VAL A 85 51.16 19.05 -11.65
N THR A 86 50.75 17.88 -12.13
CA THR A 86 51.73 16.87 -12.60
C THR A 86 52.48 17.26 -13.86
N VAL A 87 51.85 17.99 -14.78
CA VAL A 87 52.46 18.50 -16.01
C VAL A 87 53.40 19.66 -15.70
N THR A 88 53.03 20.56 -14.78
CA THR A 88 53.82 21.73 -14.46
C THR A 88 54.93 21.46 -13.46
N THR A 89 54.80 20.43 -12.60
CA THR A 89 55.81 20.06 -11.59
C THR A 89 56.06 18.56 -11.58
N PRO A 90 56.83 18.00 -12.57
CA PRO A 90 57.07 16.58 -12.71
C PRO A 90 57.82 15.93 -11.55
N LEU A 91 58.37 16.69 -10.61
CA LEU A 91 59.03 16.19 -9.40
C LEU A 91 58.06 15.82 -8.25
N LEU A 92 56.81 16.22 -8.35
CA LEU A 92 55.77 15.83 -7.39
C LEU A 92 55.05 14.54 -7.91
N SER A 93 55.74 13.40 -7.86
CA SER A 93 55.05 12.12 -7.97
C SER A 93 54.11 12.01 -6.78
N TRP A 94 52.80 11.92 -7.07
CA TRP A 94 51.72 11.81 -6.10
C TRP A 94 52.02 10.70 -5.06
N PRO A 95 52.20 11.02 -3.78
CA PRO A 95 52.24 10.00 -2.76
C PRO A 95 50.87 9.39 -2.65
N SER A 96 50.72 8.11 -3.00
CA SER A 96 49.51 7.31 -2.81
C SER A 96 49.12 7.36 -1.33
N CYS A 97 48.21 8.26 -0.99
CA CYS A 97 47.72 8.43 0.36
C CYS A 97 46.75 7.30 0.69
N ARG A 98 47.25 6.20 1.26
CA ARG A 98 46.46 5.04 1.77
C ARG A 98 45.77 5.35 3.10
N CYS A 99 45.54 6.58 3.47
CA CYS A 99 45.02 6.94 4.81
C CYS A 99 43.53 7.24 4.89
N CYS A 100 42.69 6.85 3.91
CA CYS A 100 41.29 7.23 3.93
C CYS A 100 40.32 6.13 4.33
N SER A 101 40.69 5.17 5.14
CA SER A 101 39.80 4.05 5.48
C SER A 101 39.45 3.92 6.96
N SER A 102 39.13 4.97 7.67
CA SER A 102 38.29 4.88 8.90
C SER A 102 38.09 6.27 9.51
N MET A 103 36.88 6.82 9.41
CA MET A 103 36.63 8.15 9.93
C MET A 103 35.37 8.25 10.79
N PRO A 104 35.47 8.68 12.03
CA PRO A 104 34.38 9.30 12.76
C PRO A 104 34.57 10.82 12.80
N GLY A 105 33.59 11.56 12.28
CA GLY A 105 33.40 12.96 12.58
C GLY A 105 33.74 13.96 11.46
N PHE A 106 32.69 14.59 10.93
CA PHE A 106 32.72 15.60 9.86
C PHE A 106 33.73 16.77 10.13
N ARG A 107 33.83 17.21 11.37
CA ARG A 107 34.81 18.28 11.75
C ARG A 107 36.26 17.82 11.65
N TRP A 108 36.56 16.59 12.04
CA TRP A 108 37.89 16.01 11.95
C TRP A 108 38.33 15.83 10.50
N LEU A 109 37.38 15.39 9.64
CA LEU A 109 37.63 15.29 8.20
C LEU A 109 37.96 16.63 7.56
N ALA A 110 37.19 17.67 7.85
CA ALA A 110 37.42 19.02 7.32
C ALA A 110 38.81 19.53 7.72
N SER A 111 39.23 19.40 8.98
CA SER A 111 40.55 19.85 9.46
C SER A 111 41.69 19.04 8.81
N ASN A 112 41.54 17.75 8.59
CA ASN A 112 42.55 16.95 7.89
C ASN A 112 42.64 17.29 6.41
N LEU A 113 41.52 17.62 5.75
CA LEU A 113 41.49 18.05 4.36
C LEU A 113 42.16 19.41 4.18
N GLU A 114 41.96 20.34 5.12
CA GLU A 114 42.70 21.60 5.16
C GLU A 114 44.22 21.39 5.36
N LEU A 115 44.61 20.50 6.24
CA LEU A 115 46.01 20.15 6.47
C LEU A 115 46.66 19.57 5.19
N VAL A 116 45.99 18.65 4.54
CA VAL A 116 46.44 18.02 3.27
C VAL A 116 46.52 19.09 2.17
N GLY A 117 45.49 19.93 2.04
CA GLY A 117 45.46 21.01 1.06
C GLY A 117 46.57 22.02 1.27
N ASN A 118 46.73 22.48 2.51
CA ASN A 118 47.82 23.43 2.86
C ASN A 118 49.21 22.79 2.65
N GLY A 119 49.35 21.49 2.93
CA GLY A 119 50.59 20.75 2.63
C GLY A 119 50.91 20.70 1.13
N LEU A 120 49.85 20.51 0.28
CA LEU A 120 49.99 20.51 -1.17
C LEU A 120 50.40 21.92 -1.69
N VAL A 121 49.79 22.98 -1.18
CA VAL A 121 50.15 24.36 -1.51
C VAL A 121 51.57 24.66 -1.10
N PHE A 122 51.99 24.25 0.10
CA PHE A 122 53.37 24.40 0.58
C PHE A 122 54.36 23.66 -0.31
N ALA A 123 54.04 22.38 -0.65
CA ALA A 123 54.90 21.60 -1.54
C ALA A 123 55.00 22.21 -2.95
N ALA A 124 53.90 22.73 -3.52
CA ALA A 124 53.89 23.41 -4.80
C ALA A 124 54.75 24.69 -4.77
N ALA A 125 54.62 25.48 -3.71
CA ALA A 125 55.45 26.69 -3.52
C ALA A 125 56.94 26.36 -3.36
N LEU A 126 57.26 25.32 -2.57
CA LEU A 126 58.63 24.87 -2.39
C LEU A 126 59.24 24.37 -3.69
N CYS A 127 58.52 23.57 -4.47
CA CYS A 127 58.96 23.11 -5.80
C CYS A 127 59.17 24.30 -6.75
N ALA A 128 58.28 25.27 -6.71
CA ALA A 128 58.39 26.49 -7.53
C ALA A 128 59.67 27.28 -7.23
N VAL A 129 60.04 27.39 -5.96
CA VAL A 129 61.28 28.05 -5.54
C VAL A 129 62.53 27.25 -5.95
N LEU A 130 62.51 25.93 -5.74
CA LEU A 130 63.64 25.05 -6.09
C LEU A 130 63.85 24.96 -7.60
N SER A 131 62.80 25.02 -8.41
CA SER A 131 62.85 24.92 -9.87
C SER A 131 62.93 26.29 -10.58
N LYS A 132 63.20 27.38 -9.86
CA LYS A 132 63.20 28.75 -10.37
C LYS A 132 64.12 28.94 -11.60
N ALA A 133 65.18 28.14 -11.74
CA ALA A 133 66.12 28.24 -12.87
C ALA A 133 65.57 27.62 -14.18
N HIS A 134 64.52 26.79 -14.13
CA HIS A 134 64.02 26.01 -15.25
C HIS A 134 62.57 26.32 -15.62
N LEU A 135 61.82 27.09 -14.83
CA LEU A 135 60.41 27.39 -15.02
C LEU A 135 60.19 28.87 -15.35
N SER A 136 59.23 29.13 -16.27
CA SER A 136 58.81 30.51 -16.54
C SER A 136 57.99 31.04 -15.37
N PRO A 137 58.07 32.36 -15.02
CA PRO A 137 57.31 32.95 -13.92
C PRO A 137 55.80 32.77 -14.01
N GLY A 138 55.26 32.70 -15.23
CA GLY A 138 53.84 32.45 -15.49
C GLY A 138 53.39 31.03 -15.09
N LEU A 139 54.22 30.01 -15.36
CA LEU A 139 53.96 28.63 -14.96
C LEU A 139 54.00 28.45 -13.44
N VAL A 140 54.90 29.15 -12.74
CA VAL A 140 54.97 29.15 -11.28
C VAL A 140 53.69 29.73 -10.66
N GLY A 141 53.25 30.90 -11.15
CA GLY A 141 52.05 31.56 -10.68
C GLY A 141 50.79 30.70 -10.93
N PHE A 142 50.73 30.07 -12.12
CA PHE A 142 49.61 29.15 -12.47
C PHE A 142 49.58 27.91 -11.58
N SER A 143 50.74 27.28 -11.32
CA SER A 143 50.83 26.10 -10.44
C SER A 143 50.40 26.41 -8.99
N VAL A 144 50.82 27.51 -8.41
CA VAL A 144 50.41 27.92 -7.07
C VAL A 144 48.92 28.26 -7.00
N SER A 145 48.40 28.96 -8.01
CA SER A 145 46.97 29.26 -8.12
C SER A 145 46.12 28.00 -8.23
N ALA A 146 46.54 27.03 -9.06
CA ALA A 146 45.86 25.74 -9.17
C ALA A 146 45.89 24.95 -7.85
N ALA A 147 47.02 24.94 -7.13
CA ALA A 147 47.14 24.26 -5.84
C ALA A 147 46.18 24.87 -4.77
N LEU A 148 45.97 26.18 -4.76
CA LEU A 148 45.02 26.85 -3.87
C LEU A 148 43.55 26.42 -4.15
N GLN A 149 43.22 26.19 -5.41
CA GLN A 149 41.86 25.73 -5.79
C GLN A 149 41.57 24.29 -5.34
N VAL A 150 42.60 23.44 -5.19
CA VAL A 150 42.41 22.04 -4.77
C VAL A 150 41.70 21.94 -3.44
N THR A 151 42.11 22.73 -2.45
CA THR A 151 41.57 22.69 -1.09
C THR A 151 40.07 22.98 -1.09
N GLN A 152 39.64 24.02 -1.80
CA GLN A 152 38.24 24.38 -1.91
C GLN A 152 37.43 23.31 -2.65
N THR A 153 37.93 22.83 -3.79
CA THR A 153 37.27 21.80 -4.59
C THR A 153 37.12 20.51 -3.78
N LEU A 154 38.14 20.12 -3.02
CA LEU A 154 38.11 18.92 -2.16
C LEU A 154 37.10 19.05 -1.03
N GLN A 155 37.01 20.21 -0.37
CA GLN A 155 35.99 20.46 0.66
C GLN A 155 34.57 20.34 0.09
N TRP A 156 34.31 20.90 -1.07
CA TRP A 156 33.02 20.82 -1.73
C TRP A 156 32.71 19.39 -2.19
N ALA A 157 33.70 18.63 -2.69
CA ALA A 157 33.53 17.24 -3.08
C ALA A 157 33.11 16.37 -1.89
N VAL A 158 33.82 16.53 -0.75
CA VAL A 158 33.50 15.77 0.47
C VAL A 158 32.12 16.14 1.02
N ARG A 159 31.79 17.44 1.03
CA ARG A 159 30.46 17.88 1.45
C ARG A 159 29.38 17.30 0.58
N SER A 160 29.52 17.34 -0.76
CA SER A 160 28.57 16.77 -1.69
C SER A 160 28.44 15.25 -1.53
N TRP A 161 29.53 14.56 -1.21
CA TRP A 161 29.50 13.13 -0.89
C TRP A 161 28.68 12.84 0.36
N THR A 162 28.90 13.56 1.45
CA THR A 162 28.15 13.38 2.70
C THR A 162 26.68 13.72 2.53
N ASP A 163 26.37 14.78 1.77
CA ASP A 163 24.99 15.14 1.45
C ASP A 163 24.30 14.08 0.58
N LEU A 164 25.04 13.46 -0.35
CA LEU A 164 24.54 12.33 -1.15
C LEU A 164 24.29 11.12 -0.27
N GLU A 165 25.23 10.75 0.61
CA GLU A 165 25.09 9.63 1.53
C GLU A 165 23.84 9.79 2.41
N SER A 166 23.61 10.99 2.96
CA SER A 166 22.39 11.27 3.73
C SER A 166 21.10 11.13 2.92
N SER A 167 21.13 11.44 1.61
CA SER A 167 19.98 11.32 0.72
C SER A 167 19.72 9.88 0.28
N ILE A 168 20.75 9.03 0.22
CA ILE A 168 20.59 7.59 -0.12
C ILE A 168 19.75 6.85 0.93
N VAL A 169 19.74 7.31 2.19
CA VAL A 169 18.86 6.75 3.24
C VAL A 169 17.40 6.83 2.83
N SER A 170 16.98 7.86 2.09
CA SER A 170 15.60 7.94 1.55
C SER A 170 15.31 6.83 0.54
N VAL A 171 16.29 6.47 -0.29
CA VAL A 171 16.17 5.33 -1.24
C VAL A 171 16.07 4.01 -0.48
N GLU A 172 16.86 3.80 0.57
CA GLU A 172 16.79 2.60 1.42
C GLU A 172 15.40 2.46 2.04
N ARG A 173 14.87 3.54 2.59
CA ARG A 173 13.52 3.55 3.17
C ARG A 173 12.41 3.27 2.15
N LEU A 174 12.53 3.75 0.91
CA LEU A 174 11.60 3.41 -0.17
C LEU A 174 11.74 1.93 -0.56
N LYS A 175 12.97 1.41 -0.59
CA LYS A 175 13.24 0.01 -0.89
C LYS A 175 12.69 -0.94 0.18
N ASP A 176 12.72 -0.56 1.46
CA ASP A 176 12.12 -1.33 2.55
C ASP A 176 10.62 -1.57 2.31
N TYR A 177 9.90 -0.57 1.81
CA TYR A 177 8.49 -0.73 1.45
C TYR A 177 8.29 -1.61 0.21
N ALA A 178 9.18 -1.54 -0.78
CA ALA A 178 9.14 -2.42 -1.93
C ALA A 178 9.42 -3.90 -1.58
N GLN A 179 10.17 -4.15 -0.49
CA GLN A 179 10.50 -5.49 -0.01
C GLN A 179 9.49 -6.05 1.00
N THR A 180 8.43 -5.31 1.32
CA THR A 180 7.35 -5.79 2.21
C THR A 180 6.76 -7.10 1.65
N PRO A 181 6.45 -8.09 2.52
CA PRO A 181 5.76 -9.30 2.11
C PRO A 181 4.49 -8.95 1.33
N LYS A 182 4.31 -9.59 0.16
CA LYS A 182 3.17 -9.34 -0.71
C LYS A 182 2.05 -10.34 -0.43
N GLU A 183 0.81 -9.96 -0.76
CA GLU A 183 -0.31 -10.90 -0.81
C GLU A 183 -0.04 -12.03 -1.82
N ALA A 184 -0.85 -13.08 -1.73
CA ALA A 184 -0.83 -14.16 -2.72
C ALA A 184 -1.02 -13.62 -4.16
N PRO A 185 -0.58 -14.36 -5.18
CA PRO A 185 -0.65 -13.89 -6.58
C PRO A 185 -2.06 -13.51 -7.00
N TRP A 186 -2.22 -12.33 -7.57
CA TRP A 186 -3.50 -11.84 -8.09
C TRP A 186 -4.01 -12.70 -9.24
N ARG A 187 -3.13 -13.10 -10.17
CA ARG A 187 -3.43 -13.96 -11.32
C ARG A 187 -2.31 -14.99 -11.47
N PRO A 188 -2.40 -16.13 -10.78
CA PRO A 188 -1.39 -17.18 -10.93
C PRO A 188 -1.43 -17.77 -12.36
N ALA A 189 -0.30 -18.25 -12.83
CA ALA A 189 -0.19 -18.86 -14.15
C ALA A 189 -1.07 -20.12 -14.28
N THR A 190 -1.26 -20.86 -13.17
CA THR A 190 -2.17 -22.00 -13.07
C THR A 190 -3.23 -21.69 -12.04
N CYS A 191 -4.49 -21.54 -12.47
CA CYS A 191 -5.62 -21.32 -11.57
C CYS A 191 -6.47 -22.59 -11.51
N ALA A 192 -6.76 -23.08 -10.29
CA ALA A 192 -7.60 -24.25 -10.07
C ALA A 192 -9.08 -23.98 -10.44
N ALA A 193 -9.51 -22.73 -10.39
CA ALA A 193 -10.86 -22.31 -10.74
C ALA A 193 -10.98 -22.11 -12.26
N ARG A 194 -11.76 -22.98 -12.93
CA ARG A 194 -12.09 -22.83 -14.35
C ARG A 194 -13.46 -22.15 -14.52
N PRO A 195 -13.61 -21.17 -15.43
CA PRO A 195 -14.92 -20.58 -15.72
C PRO A 195 -15.95 -21.62 -16.21
N PRO A 196 -17.24 -21.56 -15.79
CA PRO A 196 -17.82 -20.66 -14.81
C PRO A 196 -17.61 -21.17 -13.37
N TRP A 197 -16.85 -20.43 -12.59
CA TRP A 197 -16.66 -20.69 -11.15
C TRP A 197 -16.88 -19.39 -10.38
N PRO A 198 -17.55 -19.39 -9.19
CA PRO A 198 -18.33 -20.50 -8.60
C PRO A 198 -19.64 -20.72 -9.36
N ARG A 199 -20.16 -21.97 -9.36
CA ARG A 199 -21.44 -22.32 -10.01
C ARG A 199 -22.64 -22.15 -9.08
N GLY A 200 -22.51 -22.65 -7.86
CA GLY A 200 -23.56 -22.62 -6.85
C GLY A 200 -23.23 -21.75 -5.66
N GLY A 201 -21.96 -21.51 -5.39
CA GLY A 201 -21.52 -20.72 -4.24
C GLY A 201 -21.59 -21.52 -2.92
N GLN A 202 -21.43 -22.86 -2.95
CA GLN A 202 -21.29 -23.67 -1.75
C GLN A 202 -19.96 -23.34 -1.07
N ILE A 203 -19.96 -23.15 0.26
CA ILE A 203 -18.74 -22.82 1.03
C ILE A 203 -18.53 -23.90 2.08
N GLU A 204 -17.30 -24.38 2.22
CA GLU A 204 -16.93 -25.39 3.19
C GLU A 204 -15.64 -24.98 3.91
N PHE A 205 -15.72 -24.89 5.23
CA PHE A 205 -14.58 -24.70 6.12
C PHE A 205 -14.17 -26.08 6.66
N ARG A 206 -12.88 -26.40 6.61
CA ARG A 206 -12.32 -27.67 7.12
C ARG A 206 -11.16 -27.38 8.03
N ASP A 207 -11.34 -27.63 9.31
CA ASP A 207 -10.36 -27.42 10.37
C ASP A 207 -9.67 -26.06 10.27
N PHE A 208 -10.46 -25.04 9.88
CA PHE A 208 -9.97 -23.72 9.55
C PHE A 208 -9.50 -22.98 10.80
N GLY A 209 -8.22 -22.62 10.81
CA GLY A 209 -7.61 -21.79 11.83
C GLY A 209 -7.00 -20.53 11.21
N LEU A 210 -7.18 -19.41 11.90
CA LEU A 210 -6.71 -18.11 11.43
C LEU A 210 -6.09 -17.30 12.55
N ARG A 211 -4.97 -16.63 12.26
CA ARG A 211 -4.32 -15.65 13.16
C ARG A 211 -4.03 -14.35 12.43
N TYR A 212 -4.08 -13.25 13.14
CA TYR A 212 -3.75 -11.92 12.58
C TYR A 212 -2.25 -11.70 12.42
N ARG A 213 -1.45 -12.31 13.28
CA ARG A 213 0.03 -12.23 13.27
C ARG A 213 0.63 -13.57 13.71
N PRO A 214 1.83 -13.92 13.24
CA PRO A 214 2.50 -15.16 13.63
C PRO A 214 2.67 -15.31 15.16
N GLU A 215 2.85 -14.21 15.87
CA GLU A 215 3.10 -14.19 17.32
C GLU A 215 1.81 -14.25 18.15
N LEU A 216 0.63 -13.98 17.53
CA LEU A 216 -0.64 -13.95 18.23
C LEU A 216 -1.30 -15.34 18.25
N PRO A 217 -2.13 -15.61 19.27
CA PRO A 217 -2.97 -16.82 19.28
C PRO A 217 -3.95 -16.83 18.11
N LEU A 218 -4.46 -18.01 17.80
CA LEU A 218 -5.49 -18.19 16.77
C LEU A 218 -6.76 -17.42 17.16
N ALA A 219 -7.22 -16.55 16.27
CA ALA A 219 -8.50 -15.84 16.40
C ALA A 219 -9.69 -16.74 16.00
N VAL A 220 -9.45 -17.71 15.12
CA VAL A 220 -10.37 -18.79 14.76
C VAL A 220 -9.62 -20.10 14.91
N ARG A 221 -10.25 -21.13 15.53
CA ARG A 221 -9.58 -22.35 15.95
C ARG A 221 -10.35 -23.58 15.43
N GLY A 222 -9.80 -24.29 14.45
CA GLY A 222 -10.30 -25.59 13.99
C GLY A 222 -11.77 -25.59 13.59
N VAL A 223 -12.25 -24.55 12.93
CA VAL A 223 -13.66 -24.38 12.58
C VAL A 223 -13.98 -25.23 11.36
N SER A 224 -14.98 -26.12 11.48
CA SER A 224 -15.45 -26.98 10.39
C SER A 224 -16.98 -26.86 10.26
N PHE A 225 -17.43 -26.34 9.12
CA PHE A 225 -18.86 -26.29 8.75
C PHE A 225 -19.01 -26.13 7.24
N LYS A 226 -20.21 -26.43 6.76
CA LYS A 226 -20.58 -26.34 5.35
C LYS A 226 -21.80 -25.46 5.17
N ILE A 227 -21.78 -24.58 4.19
CA ILE A 227 -22.89 -23.73 3.78
C ILE A 227 -23.31 -24.20 2.39
N HIS A 228 -24.60 -24.51 2.22
CA HIS A 228 -25.11 -24.96 0.93
C HIS A 228 -25.31 -23.79 -0.04
N ALA A 229 -25.31 -24.09 -1.32
CA ALA A 229 -25.61 -23.12 -2.36
C ALA A 229 -26.98 -22.46 -2.12
N GLY A 230 -27.03 -21.12 -2.17
CA GLY A 230 -28.25 -20.35 -1.92
C GLY A 230 -28.73 -20.31 -0.47
N GLU A 231 -27.97 -20.87 0.48
CA GLU A 231 -28.31 -20.84 1.90
C GLU A 231 -28.00 -19.45 2.53
N LYS A 232 -28.93 -18.94 3.35
CA LYS A 232 -28.71 -17.76 4.19
C LYS A 232 -28.30 -18.20 5.58
N VAL A 233 -27.06 -17.92 5.97
CA VAL A 233 -26.48 -18.29 7.26
C VAL A 233 -26.14 -17.05 8.07
N GLY A 234 -26.72 -16.96 9.28
CA GLY A 234 -26.38 -15.93 10.25
C GLY A 234 -25.20 -16.36 11.12
N ILE A 235 -24.24 -15.48 11.33
CA ILE A 235 -23.10 -15.69 12.22
C ILE A 235 -23.22 -14.71 13.38
N VAL A 236 -23.39 -15.22 14.59
CA VAL A 236 -23.57 -14.43 15.81
C VAL A 236 -22.56 -14.82 16.87
N GLY A 237 -22.39 -13.99 17.88
CA GLY A 237 -21.48 -14.23 19.01
C GLY A 237 -21.02 -12.92 19.63
N ARG A 238 -20.34 -13.01 20.75
CA ARG A 238 -19.80 -11.81 21.45
C ARG A 238 -18.75 -11.10 20.60
N THR A 239 -18.48 -9.84 20.92
CA THR A 239 -17.36 -9.09 20.30
C THR A 239 -16.05 -9.84 20.56
N GLY A 240 -15.23 -10.00 19.53
CA GLY A 240 -13.98 -10.78 19.65
C GLY A 240 -14.13 -12.29 19.45
N ALA A 241 -15.34 -12.84 19.24
CA ALA A 241 -15.55 -14.28 19.01
C ALA A 241 -15.02 -14.82 17.64
N GLY A 242 -14.44 -13.96 16.78
CA GLY A 242 -13.88 -14.38 15.51
C GLY A 242 -14.82 -14.26 14.29
N LYS A 243 -15.98 -13.60 14.42
CA LYS A 243 -16.97 -13.47 13.33
C LYS A 243 -16.41 -12.80 12.08
N SER A 244 -15.89 -11.57 12.19
CA SER A 244 -15.32 -10.82 11.05
C SER A 244 -14.02 -11.46 10.54
N SER A 245 -13.33 -12.25 11.39
CA SER A 245 -12.16 -13.02 10.99
C SER A 245 -12.52 -14.12 9.96
N LEU A 246 -13.72 -14.72 10.05
CA LEU A 246 -14.21 -15.69 9.06
C LEU A 246 -14.40 -15.02 7.68
N ALA A 247 -14.97 -13.80 7.65
CA ALA A 247 -15.10 -13.04 6.39
C ALA A 247 -13.73 -12.67 5.82
N GLY A 248 -12.80 -12.23 6.69
CA GLY A 248 -11.41 -11.93 6.31
C GLY A 248 -10.68 -13.14 5.71
N GLY A 249 -10.88 -14.33 6.29
CA GLY A 249 -10.34 -15.59 5.76
C GLY A 249 -10.98 -15.99 4.42
N LEU A 250 -12.29 -15.83 4.27
CA LEU A 250 -12.99 -16.14 3.01
C LEU A 250 -12.55 -15.24 1.84
N LEU A 251 -12.27 -13.97 2.11
CA LEU A 251 -11.72 -13.02 1.14
C LEU A 251 -10.19 -13.13 0.97
N ARG A 252 -9.55 -14.01 1.75
CA ARG A 252 -8.09 -14.11 1.83
C ARG A 252 -7.42 -12.76 2.07
N LEU A 253 -8.01 -11.93 2.94
CA LEU A 253 -7.34 -10.76 3.52
C LEU A 253 -6.29 -11.21 4.55
N LEU A 254 -6.57 -12.37 5.17
CA LEU A 254 -5.68 -13.10 6.06
C LEU A 254 -5.61 -14.54 5.56
N GLU A 255 -4.40 -15.08 5.42
CA GLU A 255 -4.21 -16.46 4.98
C GLU A 255 -4.50 -17.44 6.13
N ALA A 256 -5.00 -18.63 5.78
CA ALA A 256 -5.25 -19.69 6.74
C ALA A 256 -3.95 -20.11 7.45
N ALA A 257 -3.98 -20.20 8.78
CA ALA A 257 -2.87 -20.75 9.56
C ALA A 257 -2.96 -22.28 9.64
N GLU A 258 -4.17 -22.82 9.64
CA GLU A 258 -4.47 -24.26 9.71
C GLU A 258 -5.70 -24.55 8.84
N GLY A 259 -5.79 -25.78 8.29
CA GLY A 259 -6.91 -26.20 7.48
C GLY A 259 -7.11 -25.36 6.22
N GLY A 260 -8.37 -25.09 5.85
CA GLY A 260 -8.66 -24.28 4.66
C GLY A 260 -10.14 -24.02 4.42
N ILE A 261 -10.40 -23.32 3.31
CA ILE A 261 -11.75 -22.98 2.85
C ILE A 261 -11.89 -23.45 1.39
N TRP A 262 -13.01 -24.07 1.06
CA TRP A 262 -13.36 -24.52 -0.28
C TRP A 262 -14.63 -23.83 -0.76
N ILE A 263 -14.66 -23.45 -2.02
CA ILE A 263 -15.86 -22.94 -2.69
C ILE A 263 -16.14 -23.84 -3.88
N ASP A 264 -17.33 -24.45 -3.91
CA ASP A 264 -17.73 -25.44 -4.91
C ASP A 264 -16.68 -26.56 -5.11
N GLY A 265 -16.10 -27.04 -4.01
CA GLY A 265 -15.07 -28.09 -4.01
C GLY A 265 -13.66 -27.63 -4.40
N VAL A 266 -13.44 -26.36 -4.75
CA VAL A 266 -12.14 -25.80 -5.11
C VAL A 266 -11.55 -25.08 -3.89
N PRO A 267 -10.31 -25.42 -3.44
CA PRO A 267 -9.66 -24.73 -2.35
C PRO A 267 -9.30 -23.29 -2.76
N ILE A 268 -9.75 -22.31 -1.99
CA ILE A 268 -9.53 -20.90 -2.32
C ILE A 268 -8.05 -20.52 -2.34
N ALA A 269 -7.21 -21.23 -1.60
CA ALA A 269 -5.77 -21.03 -1.58
C ALA A 269 -5.09 -21.19 -2.96
N GLN A 270 -5.70 -22.01 -3.85
CA GLN A 270 -5.21 -22.24 -5.21
C GLN A 270 -5.87 -21.35 -6.26
N VAL A 271 -6.75 -20.44 -5.84
CA VAL A 271 -7.42 -19.49 -6.71
C VAL A 271 -6.71 -18.14 -6.61
N GLY A 272 -6.50 -17.46 -7.75
CA GLY A 272 -5.93 -16.11 -7.75
C GLY A 272 -6.84 -15.12 -7.03
N LEU A 273 -6.24 -14.18 -6.31
CA LEU A 273 -7.00 -13.21 -5.50
C LEU A 273 -8.00 -12.40 -6.33
N HIS A 274 -7.62 -12.00 -7.54
CA HIS A 274 -8.52 -11.29 -8.44
C HIS A 274 -9.77 -12.13 -8.79
N THR A 275 -9.58 -13.41 -9.13
CA THR A 275 -10.68 -14.32 -9.45
C THR A 275 -11.57 -14.57 -8.24
N LEU A 276 -10.99 -14.77 -7.06
CA LEU A 276 -11.73 -14.98 -5.82
C LEU A 276 -12.56 -13.74 -5.44
N ARG A 277 -11.88 -12.59 -5.29
CA ARG A 277 -12.51 -11.34 -4.81
C ARG A 277 -13.49 -10.74 -5.82
N SER A 278 -13.39 -11.06 -7.12
CA SER A 278 -14.40 -10.66 -8.12
C SER A 278 -15.70 -11.46 -8.04
N ARG A 279 -15.69 -12.63 -7.40
CA ARG A 279 -16.84 -13.54 -7.29
C ARG A 279 -17.51 -13.50 -5.92
N ILE A 280 -16.97 -12.76 -4.98
CA ILE A 280 -17.54 -12.55 -3.65
C ILE A 280 -17.80 -11.05 -3.49
N THR A 281 -18.99 -10.71 -3.03
CA THR A 281 -19.31 -9.33 -2.67
C THR A 281 -19.39 -9.20 -1.15
N ILE A 282 -18.81 -8.14 -0.62
CA ILE A 282 -18.92 -7.77 0.80
C ILE A 282 -19.60 -6.41 0.91
N ILE A 283 -20.53 -6.30 1.85
CA ILE A 283 -21.06 -5.02 2.33
C ILE A 283 -20.48 -4.85 3.73
N PRO A 284 -19.50 -3.93 3.90
CA PRO A 284 -18.81 -3.75 5.17
C PRO A 284 -19.68 -3.01 6.18
N GLN A 285 -19.28 -3.05 7.45
CA GLN A 285 -19.89 -2.31 8.55
C GLN A 285 -19.84 -0.80 8.31
N ASP A 286 -18.68 -0.28 7.95
CA ASP A 286 -18.47 1.12 7.61
C ASP A 286 -18.45 1.28 6.08
N PRO A 287 -19.46 1.96 5.51
CA PRO A 287 -19.54 2.18 4.07
C PRO A 287 -18.48 3.18 3.62
N ILE A 288 -17.57 2.75 2.74
CA ILE A 288 -16.50 3.59 2.21
C ILE A 288 -16.90 4.14 0.84
N LEU A 289 -16.84 5.46 0.70
CA LEU A 289 -16.93 6.17 -0.57
C LEU A 289 -15.59 6.87 -0.86
N PHE A 290 -15.17 6.81 -2.12
CA PHE A 290 -13.98 7.51 -2.58
C PHE A 290 -14.34 8.92 -3.06
N PRO A 291 -13.43 9.90 -2.93
CA PRO A 291 -13.61 11.21 -3.52
C PRO A 291 -13.75 11.09 -5.04
N GLY A 292 -14.73 11.79 -5.61
CA GLY A 292 -15.08 11.71 -7.02
C GLY A 292 -16.57 11.50 -7.26
N SER A 293 -16.97 11.26 -8.51
CA SER A 293 -18.40 11.19 -8.85
C SER A 293 -19.12 9.98 -8.25
N LEU A 294 -20.43 10.11 -8.00
CA LEU A 294 -21.28 8.99 -7.58
C LEU A 294 -21.24 7.84 -8.59
N ARG A 295 -21.19 8.15 -9.89
CA ARG A 295 -21.05 7.14 -10.95
C ARG A 295 -19.79 6.33 -10.79
N MET A 296 -18.63 6.97 -10.57
CA MET A 296 -17.35 6.31 -10.31
C MET A 296 -17.44 5.45 -9.05
N ASN A 297 -18.10 5.94 -8.01
CA ASN A 297 -18.30 5.19 -6.78
C ASN A 297 -19.17 3.95 -6.96
N LEU A 298 -20.17 3.96 -7.85
CA LEU A 298 -21.04 2.82 -8.13
C LEU A 298 -20.41 1.82 -9.10
N ASP A 299 -19.70 2.29 -10.12
CA ASP A 299 -19.06 1.50 -11.16
C ASP A 299 -17.70 2.08 -11.55
N MET A 300 -16.67 1.72 -10.77
CA MET A 300 -15.29 2.19 -10.94
C MET A 300 -14.65 1.68 -12.25
N LEU A 301 -15.07 0.52 -12.74
CA LEU A 301 -14.50 -0.13 -13.93
C LEU A 301 -15.23 0.24 -15.22
N HIS A 302 -16.30 1.03 -15.14
CA HIS A 302 -17.15 1.40 -16.28
C HIS A 302 -17.71 0.20 -17.06
N GLU A 303 -18.09 -0.86 -16.34
CA GLU A 303 -18.65 -2.10 -16.91
C GLU A 303 -20.16 -2.02 -17.14
N HIS A 304 -20.85 -1.03 -16.54
CA HIS A 304 -22.29 -0.91 -16.57
C HIS A 304 -22.75 0.38 -17.24
N SER A 305 -23.91 0.31 -17.94
CA SER A 305 -24.55 1.49 -18.51
C SER A 305 -25.26 2.31 -17.41
N ASP A 306 -25.50 3.58 -17.71
CA ASP A 306 -26.18 4.47 -16.76
C ASP A 306 -27.60 3.99 -16.43
N GLU A 307 -28.30 3.34 -17.41
CA GLU A 307 -29.61 2.74 -17.17
C GLU A 307 -29.54 1.62 -16.12
N ALA A 308 -28.50 0.78 -16.18
CA ALA A 308 -28.29 -0.29 -15.20
C ALA A 308 -28.00 0.29 -13.81
N ILE A 309 -27.23 1.38 -13.75
CA ILE A 309 -26.94 2.08 -12.49
C ILE A 309 -28.22 2.69 -11.92
N TRP A 310 -29.05 3.35 -12.74
CA TRP A 310 -30.32 3.91 -12.29
C TRP A 310 -31.31 2.83 -11.84
N ALA A 311 -31.35 1.67 -12.49
CA ALA A 311 -32.18 0.54 -12.08
C ALA A 311 -31.71 -0.02 -10.72
N ALA A 312 -30.39 -0.12 -10.49
CA ALA A 312 -29.86 -0.53 -9.19
C ALA A 312 -30.21 0.49 -8.08
N LEU A 313 -30.11 1.80 -8.37
CA LEU A 313 -30.50 2.86 -7.42
C LEU A 313 -32.01 2.85 -7.13
N GLU A 314 -32.84 2.52 -8.12
CA GLU A 314 -34.29 2.37 -7.93
C GLU A 314 -34.62 1.20 -7.00
N THR A 315 -33.93 0.08 -7.18
CA THR A 315 -34.09 -1.12 -6.32
C THR A 315 -33.80 -0.82 -4.84
N VAL A 316 -32.78 0.00 -4.56
CA VAL A 316 -32.45 0.42 -3.19
C VAL A 316 -33.18 1.69 -2.76
N GLN A 317 -34.15 2.17 -3.54
CA GLN A 317 -34.95 3.37 -3.28
C GLN A 317 -34.14 4.67 -3.13
N LEU A 318 -32.95 4.74 -3.73
CA LEU A 318 -32.11 5.95 -3.75
C LEU A 318 -32.33 6.83 -4.99
N ARG A 319 -33.08 6.36 -6.00
CA ARG A 319 -33.27 7.10 -7.27
C ARG A 319 -33.73 8.53 -7.07
N ALA A 320 -34.77 8.77 -6.26
CA ALA A 320 -35.27 10.10 -6.00
C ALA A 320 -34.25 11.00 -5.29
N ALA A 321 -33.55 10.47 -4.31
CA ALA A 321 -32.50 11.19 -3.58
C ALA A 321 -31.36 11.59 -4.51
N VAL A 322 -30.84 10.67 -5.33
CA VAL A 322 -29.75 10.95 -6.29
C VAL A 322 -30.22 11.90 -7.40
N ALA A 323 -31.45 11.77 -7.89
CA ALA A 323 -32.02 12.66 -8.92
C ALA A 323 -32.17 14.11 -8.44
N SER A 324 -32.33 14.34 -7.13
CA SER A 324 -32.41 15.68 -6.53
C SER A 324 -31.03 16.33 -6.30
N LEU A 325 -29.93 15.58 -6.41
CA LEU A 325 -28.57 16.11 -6.25
C LEU A 325 -28.15 16.93 -7.48
N PRO A 326 -27.36 17.99 -7.30
CA PRO A 326 -26.80 18.75 -8.41
C PRO A 326 -25.81 17.86 -9.21
N GLY A 327 -26.10 17.65 -10.51
CA GLY A 327 -25.29 16.75 -11.35
C GLY A 327 -25.65 15.27 -11.26
N GLN A 328 -26.62 14.87 -10.42
CA GLN A 328 -27.13 13.49 -10.32
C GLN A 328 -26.00 12.44 -10.15
N LEU A 329 -25.80 11.55 -11.15
CA LEU A 329 -24.72 10.56 -11.13
C LEU A 329 -23.31 11.18 -11.14
N HIS A 330 -23.18 12.42 -11.61
CA HIS A 330 -21.92 13.18 -11.60
C HIS A 330 -21.73 14.02 -10.34
N TYR A 331 -22.61 13.88 -9.33
CA TYR A 331 -22.45 14.54 -8.05
C TYR A 331 -21.12 14.10 -7.40
N GLU A 332 -20.31 15.11 -7.00
CA GLU A 332 -19.00 14.87 -6.39
C GLU A 332 -19.16 14.48 -4.90
N CYS A 333 -18.71 13.28 -4.59
CA CYS A 333 -18.58 12.82 -3.21
C CYS A 333 -17.34 13.45 -2.58
N ALA A 334 -17.49 14.01 -1.39
CA ALA A 334 -16.38 14.46 -0.57
C ALA A 334 -15.53 13.25 -0.11
N ASP A 335 -14.40 13.54 0.54
CA ASP A 335 -13.59 12.49 1.14
C ASP A 335 -14.43 11.65 2.11
N GLN A 336 -14.33 10.32 2.02
CA GLN A 336 -15.16 9.36 2.76
C GLN A 336 -16.68 9.56 2.60
N GLY A 337 -17.12 10.38 1.65
CA GLY A 337 -18.54 10.68 1.40
C GLY A 337 -19.22 11.49 2.50
N ASP A 338 -18.50 12.39 3.19
CA ASP A 338 -19.04 13.16 4.33
C ASP A 338 -20.21 14.08 4.00
N ASN A 339 -20.44 14.32 2.72
CA ASN A 339 -21.60 15.06 2.21
C ASN A 339 -22.87 14.18 2.02
N LEU A 340 -22.83 12.90 2.39
CA LEU A 340 -23.97 11.97 2.33
C LEU A 340 -24.26 11.40 3.73
N SER A 341 -25.53 11.11 4.01
CA SER A 341 -25.91 10.46 5.26
C SER A 341 -25.38 9.02 5.32
N LEU A 342 -25.16 8.49 6.54
CA LEU A 342 -24.68 7.13 6.73
C LEU A 342 -25.61 6.10 6.07
N GLY A 343 -26.93 6.29 6.18
CA GLY A 343 -27.93 5.43 5.50
C GLY A 343 -27.79 5.47 3.97
N GLN A 344 -27.58 6.67 3.38
CA GLN A 344 -27.35 6.81 1.95
C GLN A 344 -26.07 6.10 1.52
N LYS A 345 -24.98 6.23 2.29
CA LYS A 345 -23.71 5.51 2.03
C LYS A 345 -23.91 3.99 2.03
N GLN A 346 -24.68 3.46 2.98
CA GLN A 346 -24.97 2.00 3.05
C GLN A 346 -25.84 1.52 1.89
N LEU A 347 -26.88 2.28 1.52
CA LEU A 347 -27.69 1.97 0.34
C LEU A 347 -26.88 2.05 -0.97
N LEU A 348 -25.91 2.95 -1.08
CA LEU A 348 -24.98 2.99 -2.21
C LEU A 348 -24.07 1.76 -2.25
N CYS A 349 -23.60 1.28 -1.11
CA CYS A 349 -22.85 0.02 -1.03
C CYS A 349 -23.71 -1.18 -1.44
N LEU A 350 -25.00 -1.17 -1.08
CA LEU A 350 -25.94 -2.19 -1.54
C LEU A 350 -26.18 -2.11 -3.06
N ALA A 351 -26.30 -0.89 -3.62
CA ALA A 351 -26.41 -0.71 -5.08
C ALA A 351 -25.17 -1.24 -5.82
N ARG A 352 -23.95 -1.02 -5.28
CA ARG A 352 -22.70 -1.64 -5.78
C ARG A 352 -22.80 -3.17 -5.79
N ALA A 353 -23.34 -3.75 -4.72
CA ALA A 353 -23.49 -5.20 -4.60
C ALA A 353 -24.46 -5.76 -5.65
N LEU A 354 -25.56 -5.05 -5.92
CA LEU A 354 -26.54 -5.42 -6.94
C LEU A 354 -25.96 -5.40 -8.36
N LEU A 355 -25.13 -4.41 -8.67
CA LEU A 355 -24.44 -4.33 -9.97
C LEU A 355 -23.48 -5.48 -10.20
N ARG A 356 -22.78 -5.94 -9.16
CA ARG A 356 -21.77 -7.02 -9.26
C ARG A 356 -22.35 -8.41 -9.55
N LYS A 357 -23.60 -8.69 -9.22
CA LYS A 357 -24.31 -9.97 -9.47
C LYS A 357 -23.50 -11.21 -9.08
N THR A 358 -22.94 -11.24 -7.89
CA THR A 358 -22.11 -12.35 -7.41
C THR A 358 -22.94 -13.47 -6.77
N GLN A 359 -22.39 -14.70 -6.75
CA GLN A 359 -23.04 -15.88 -6.15
C GLN A 359 -22.91 -15.92 -4.62
N ILE A 360 -21.93 -15.20 -4.05
CA ILE A 360 -21.66 -15.19 -2.62
C ILE A 360 -21.68 -13.74 -2.14
N LEU A 361 -22.49 -13.49 -1.11
CA LEU A 361 -22.64 -12.19 -0.47
C LEU A 361 -22.27 -12.30 1.01
N ILE A 362 -21.41 -11.42 1.47
CA ILE A 362 -21.07 -11.25 2.88
C ILE A 362 -21.66 -9.93 3.35
N LEU A 363 -22.43 -9.97 4.41
CA LEU A 363 -22.98 -8.79 5.08
C LEU A 363 -22.31 -8.68 6.45
N ASP A 364 -21.41 -7.73 6.62
CA ASP A 364 -20.75 -7.49 7.91
C ASP A 364 -21.42 -6.30 8.59
N GLU A 365 -22.36 -6.61 9.50
CA GLU A 365 -23.10 -5.63 10.32
C GLU A 365 -23.70 -4.43 9.55
N ALA A 366 -24.09 -4.65 8.29
CA ALA A 366 -24.47 -3.62 7.34
C ALA A 366 -25.68 -2.73 7.76
N THR A 367 -26.37 -3.04 8.88
CA THR A 367 -27.56 -2.33 9.34
C THR A 367 -27.45 -1.74 10.73
N ALA A 368 -26.27 -1.82 11.37
CA ALA A 368 -26.12 -1.48 12.79
C ALA A 368 -26.35 0.02 13.11
N ALA A 369 -26.01 0.89 12.20
CA ALA A 369 -26.06 2.34 12.39
C ALA A 369 -27.12 3.04 11.52
N VAL A 370 -28.09 2.29 10.99
CA VAL A 370 -29.12 2.80 10.07
C VAL A 370 -30.44 2.97 10.79
N ASP A 371 -31.22 3.96 10.37
CA ASP A 371 -32.57 4.18 10.84
C ASP A 371 -33.49 3.00 10.45
N PRO A 372 -34.58 2.72 11.23
CA PRO A 372 -35.44 1.57 10.97
C PRO A 372 -36.13 1.58 9.60
N GLY A 373 -36.30 2.75 9.00
CA GLY A 373 -36.85 2.89 7.65
C GLY A 373 -35.90 2.35 6.58
N THR A 374 -34.65 2.81 6.61
CA THR A 374 -33.60 2.36 5.70
C THR A 374 -33.24 0.89 5.92
N GLU A 375 -33.24 0.40 7.18
CA GLU A 375 -33.02 -1.02 7.46
C GLU A 375 -34.09 -1.91 6.79
N ARG A 376 -35.37 -1.52 6.85
CA ARG A 376 -36.45 -2.24 6.19
C ARG A 376 -36.30 -2.24 4.68
N GLN A 377 -35.87 -1.12 4.08
CA GLN A 377 -35.59 -1.04 2.64
C GLN A 377 -34.47 -1.99 2.22
N MET A 378 -33.37 -2.04 3.00
CA MET A 378 -32.28 -2.99 2.76
C MET A 378 -32.73 -4.44 2.86
N GLN A 379 -33.54 -4.78 3.85
CA GLN A 379 -34.07 -6.16 4.01
C GLN A 379 -34.97 -6.58 2.84
N VAL A 380 -35.83 -5.69 2.33
CA VAL A 380 -36.66 -5.96 1.16
C VAL A 380 -35.80 -6.17 -0.10
N ALA A 381 -34.81 -5.31 -0.34
CA ALA A 381 -33.88 -5.46 -1.46
C ALA A 381 -33.06 -6.77 -1.37
N LEU A 382 -32.54 -7.09 -0.19
CA LEU A 382 -31.80 -8.33 0.06
C LEU A 382 -32.66 -9.58 -0.15
N GLY A 383 -33.94 -9.54 0.28
CA GLY A 383 -34.86 -10.66 0.14
C GLY A 383 -35.21 -11.00 -1.31
N SER A 384 -35.40 -10.00 -2.16
CA SER A 384 -35.82 -10.18 -3.55
C SER A 384 -34.67 -10.50 -4.51
N TRP A 385 -33.55 -9.81 -4.38
CA TRP A 385 -32.44 -9.89 -5.37
C TRP A 385 -31.40 -10.95 -5.06
N PHE A 386 -31.18 -11.26 -3.78
CA PHE A 386 -30.19 -12.24 -3.35
C PHE A 386 -30.81 -13.59 -2.93
N ALA A 387 -32.04 -13.87 -3.37
CA ALA A 387 -32.74 -15.10 -3.02
C ALA A 387 -32.00 -16.37 -3.46
N GLN A 388 -31.24 -16.30 -4.56
CA GLN A 388 -30.47 -17.45 -5.09
C GLN A 388 -28.98 -17.40 -4.70
N CYS A 389 -28.54 -16.36 -4.00
CA CYS A 389 -27.16 -16.21 -3.58
C CYS A 389 -26.93 -16.88 -2.22
N THR A 390 -25.72 -17.39 -2.02
CA THR A 390 -25.26 -17.81 -0.69
C THR A 390 -24.93 -16.55 0.12
N VAL A 391 -25.63 -16.38 1.25
CA VAL A 391 -25.49 -15.16 2.07
C VAL A 391 -24.91 -15.52 3.44
N LEU A 392 -23.78 -14.88 3.79
CA LEU A 392 -23.21 -14.89 5.12
C LEU A 392 -23.55 -13.56 5.80
N LEU A 393 -24.39 -13.61 6.81
CA LEU A 393 -24.78 -12.43 7.60
C LEU A 393 -24.05 -12.45 8.95
N ILE A 394 -23.03 -11.60 9.08
CA ILE A 394 -22.38 -11.34 10.37
C ILE A 394 -23.21 -10.28 11.08
N ALA A 395 -23.84 -10.65 12.19
CA ALA A 395 -24.78 -9.77 12.87
C ALA A 395 -24.40 -9.54 14.33
N HIS A 396 -24.50 -8.29 14.75
CA HIS A 396 -24.55 -7.88 16.15
C HIS A 396 -25.99 -7.75 16.66
N ARG A 397 -26.95 -7.47 15.77
CA ARG A 397 -28.37 -7.44 16.10
C ARG A 397 -29.00 -8.80 15.80
N LEU A 398 -29.44 -9.50 16.83
CA LEU A 398 -30.02 -10.84 16.67
C LEU A 398 -31.32 -10.86 15.84
N ARG A 399 -32.05 -9.75 15.77
CA ARG A 399 -33.25 -9.66 14.91
C ARG A 399 -32.94 -9.97 13.45
N SER A 400 -31.78 -9.54 12.95
CA SER A 400 -31.41 -9.72 11.54
C SER A 400 -31.16 -11.19 11.16
N VAL A 401 -30.86 -12.08 12.14
CA VAL A 401 -30.59 -13.51 11.88
C VAL A 401 -31.80 -14.41 12.09
N LEU A 402 -32.91 -13.88 12.59
CA LEU A 402 -34.13 -14.69 12.80
C LEU A 402 -34.73 -15.21 11.50
N ASP A 403 -34.52 -14.49 10.40
CA ASP A 403 -34.97 -14.87 9.05
C ASP A 403 -33.96 -15.73 8.28
N CYS A 404 -32.85 -16.11 8.92
CA CYS A 404 -31.84 -16.99 8.29
C CYS A 404 -32.27 -18.44 8.40
N ALA A 405 -31.92 -19.25 7.38
CA ALA A 405 -32.18 -20.68 7.39
C ALA A 405 -31.44 -21.39 8.53
N ARG A 406 -30.23 -20.90 8.85
CA ARG A 406 -29.36 -21.44 9.90
C ARG A 406 -28.55 -20.33 10.55
N VAL A 407 -28.26 -20.51 11.83
CA VAL A 407 -27.42 -19.63 12.64
C VAL A 407 -26.23 -20.43 13.17
N LEU A 408 -25.06 -19.85 13.08
CA LEU A 408 -23.81 -20.29 13.70
C LEU A 408 -23.49 -19.38 14.85
N VAL A 409 -23.36 -19.91 16.04
CA VAL A 409 -22.97 -19.17 17.24
C VAL A 409 -21.48 -19.36 17.46
N MET A 410 -20.74 -18.28 17.35
CA MET A 410 -19.29 -18.25 17.59
C MET A 410 -18.99 -17.89 19.04
N ASP A 411 -18.11 -18.67 19.65
CA ASP A 411 -17.56 -18.36 20.97
C ASP A 411 -16.08 -18.74 21.01
N GLU A 412 -15.22 -17.86 21.53
CA GLU A 412 -13.77 -18.04 21.66
C GLU A 412 -13.06 -18.57 20.40
N GLY A 413 -13.53 -18.16 19.21
CA GLY A 413 -12.94 -18.57 17.93
C GLY A 413 -13.41 -19.94 17.42
N GLN A 414 -14.43 -20.55 18.03
CA GLN A 414 -15.02 -21.83 17.63
C GLN A 414 -16.51 -21.68 17.36
N VAL A 415 -17.09 -22.64 16.61
CA VAL A 415 -18.54 -22.75 16.46
C VAL A 415 -19.09 -23.53 17.65
N ALA A 416 -19.74 -22.83 18.57
CA ALA A 416 -20.31 -23.43 19.77
C ALA A 416 -21.68 -24.08 19.50
N GLU A 417 -22.53 -23.42 18.70
CA GLU A 417 -23.86 -23.90 18.36
C GLU A 417 -24.16 -23.70 16.86
N SER A 418 -24.92 -24.60 16.28
CA SER A 418 -25.37 -24.51 14.89
C SER A 418 -26.77 -25.10 14.76
N GLY A 419 -27.70 -24.34 14.18
CA GLY A 419 -29.08 -24.82 13.99
C GLY A 419 -29.99 -23.74 13.46
N SER A 420 -31.27 -24.05 13.25
CA SER A 420 -32.25 -23.02 12.91
C SER A 420 -32.49 -22.10 14.13
N PRO A 421 -32.86 -20.83 13.92
CA PRO A 421 -33.13 -19.90 15.04
C PRO A 421 -34.12 -20.47 16.04
N ALA A 422 -35.20 -21.13 15.58
CA ALA A 422 -36.21 -21.73 16.44
C ALA A 422 -35.65 -22.89 17.30
N GLN A 423 -34.80 -23.76 16.71
CA GLN A 423 -34.14 -24.84 17.42
C GLN A 423 -33.20 -24.32 18.50
N LEU A 424 -32.38 -23.32 18.18
CA LEU A 424 -31.40 -22.75 19.12
C LEU A 424 -32.10 -22.03 20.28
N LEU A 425 -33.22 -21.35 20.03
CA LEU A 425 -34.05 -20.76 21.10
C LEU A 425 -34.65 -21.82 22.03
N ALA A 426 -35.11 -22.94 21.45
CA ALA A 426 -35.70 -24.07 22.22
C ALA A 426 -34.61 -24.75 23.10
N GLN A 427 -33.36 -24.87 22.63
CA GLN A 427 -32.24 -25.49 23.34
C GLN A 427 -31.80 -24.71 24.59
N ARG A 428 -32.15 -23.41 24.68
CA ARG A 428 -31.77 -22.52 25.80
C ARG A 428 -30.26 -22.44 26.02
N GLY A 429 -29.47 -22.53 24.97
CA GLY A 429 -28.02 -22.46 25.01
C GLY A 429 -27.46 -21.03 24.96
N LEU A 430 -26.29 -20.86 24.31
CA LEU A 430 -25.64 -19.55 24.14
C LEU A 430 -26.48 -18.59 23.30
N PHE A 431 -27.11 -19.09 22.22
CA PHE A 431 -28.01 -18.28 21.40
C PHE A 431 -29.17 -17.69 22.20
N TYR A 432 -29.81 -18.51 23.05
CA TYR A 432 -30.90 -18.06 23.90
C TYR A 432 -30.43 -16.96 24.88
N ARG A 433 -29.26 -17.14 25.51
CA ARG A 433 -28.68 -16.10 26.40
C ARG A 433 -28.45 -14.79 25.67
N LEU A 434 -27.87 -14.84 24.47
CA LEU A 434 -27.69 -13.66 23.64
C LEU A 434 -29.05 -13.02 23.27
N ALA A 435 -30.08 -13.82 22.99
CA ALA A 435 -31.42 -13.35 22.68
C ALA A 435 -32.07 -12.68 23.91
N GLN A 436 -31.85 -13.19 25.11
CA GLN A 436 -32.31 -12.61 26.33
C GLN A 436 -31.59 -11.28 26.64
N GLU A 437 -30.26 -11.23 26.46
CA GLU A 437 -29.46 -10.01 26.63
C GLU A 437 -29.90 -8.90 25.64
N SER A 438 -30.39 -9.26 24.45
CA SER A 438 -30.88 -8.33 23.42
C SER A 438 -32.37 -7.98 23.55
N GLY A 439 -33.10 -8.53 24.53
CA GLY A 439 -34.50 -8.25 24.77
C GLY A 439 -35.46 -8.84 23.73
N LEU A 440 -35.07 -9.93 23.08
CA LEU A 440 -35.87 -10.63 22.06
C LEU A 440 -36.70 -11.78 22.66
N VAL A 441 -36.33 -12.27 23.82
CA VAL A 441 -36.99 -13.34 24.60
C VAL A 441 -37.12 -12.94 26.07
#